data_b128a24cb032f970f3ca9f51bdc01aaf
#
_entry.id   b128a24cb032f970f3ca9f51bdc01aaf
#
_cell.length_a   1.000
_cell.length_b   1.000
_cell.length_c   1.000
_cell.angle_alpha   90.00
_cell.angle_beta   90.00
_cell.angle_gamma   90.00
#
_symmetry.space_group_name_H-M   'P 1'
#
loop_
_entity.id
_entity.type
_entity.pdbx_description
1 polymer ?
#
loop_
_entity_poly.entity_id
_entity_poly.type
_entity_poly.pdbx_seq_one_letter_code
_entity_poly.pdbx_strand_id
1 'polypeptide(L)'
;MHSDTNNAFWAAVHKGFKDACAQINADCQMLTLSGDGDQQEQLQNLESSIAQGVDGIVTTITNPTIFDAAVDEALAAGIPVITANTDDPEGAAGSNRLAYVGQDLEAAGYELTANLSEMFPDGDIHVLIGVADMNQSWAYTRGNGIARFMEDYKAANPDRNVTYEKIESGLDLSTVGNRVAAYVQANPNTTAYLDVGFWEAGAAAAVRNLGYGPGEILLAGFDLVDVVFEEMDKGYVQLTVDQQPYYQGYMSVHQLYLMNKYGLSAL
;
A
#
# COMPACT_ATOMS: atom_id res chain seq x y z
N MET A 1 -12.90 0.62 4.17
CA MET A 1 -11.63 0.55 3.40
C MET A 1 -11.49 1.79 2.54
N HIS A 2 -10.32 2.06 1.98
CA HIS A 2 -10.06 3.27 1.19
C HIS A 2 -10.04 3.02 -0.34
N SER A 3 -10.79 2.05 -0.80
CA SER A 3 -10.84 1.64 -2.20
C SER A 3 -12.25 1.16 -2.59
N ASP A 4 -12.48 1.03 -3.89
CA ASP A 4 -13.69 0.44 -4.44
C ASP A 4 -13.65 -1.11 -4.42
N THR A 5 -14.71 -1.73 -4.91
CA THR A 5 -14.83 -3.20 -4.96
C THR A 5 -14.07 -3.85 -6.10
N ASN A 6 -13.52 -3.09 -7.05
CA ASN A 6 -12.85 -3.60 -8.24
C ASN A 6 -11.34 -3.81 -8.02
N ASN A 7 -10.80 -3.25 -6.94
CA ASN A 7 -9.39 -3.42 -6.61
C ASN A 7 -9.10 -4.85 -6.13
N ALA A 8 -8.22 -5.55 -6.87
CA ALA A 8 -7.93 -6.98 -6.66
C ALA A 8 -7.33 -7.27 -5.26
N PHE A 9 -6.53 -6.37 -4.71
CA PHE A 9 -5.99 -6.49 -3.35
C PHE A 9 -7.10 -6.59 -2.32
N TRP A 10 -8.12 -5.72 -2.40
CA TRP A 10 -9.23 -5.67 -1.45
C TRP A 10 -10.15 -6.88 -1.51
N ALA A 11 -10.17 -7.62 -2.62
CA ALA A 11 -10.92 -8.88 -2.70
C ALA A 11 -10.39 -9.92 -1.70
N ALA A 12 -9.08 -10.02 -1.52
CA ALA A 12 -8.47 -10.92 -0.56
C ALA A 12 -8.68 -10.46 0.90
N VAL A 13 -8.59 -9.15 1.17
CA VAL A 13 -8.93 -8.55 2.48
C VAL A 13 -10.38 -8.88 2.83
N HIS A 14 -11.32 -8.67 1.90
CA HIS A 14 -12.74 -8.95 2.09
C HIS A 14 -13.02 -10.43 2.37
N LYS A 15 -12.28 -11.34 1.70
CA LYS A 15 -12.38 -12.77 1.99
C LYS A 15 -11.99 -13.09 3.44
N GLY A 16 -10.85 -12.59 3.89
CA GLY A 16 -10.38 -12.78 5.28
C GLY A 16 -11.36 -12.20 6.30
N PHE A 17 -11.85 -10.99 6.04
CA PHE A 17 -12.87 -10.32 6.84
C PHE A 17 -14.13 -11.18 6.98
N LYS A 18 -14.69 -11.67 5.87
CA LYS A 18 -15.89 -12.55 5.88
C LYS A 18 -15.68 -13.85 6.63
N ASP A 19 -14.54 -14.50 6.42
CA ASP A 19 -14.25 -15.78 7.07
C ASP A 19 -14.15 -15.61 8.59
N ALA A 20 -13.50 -14.54 9.05
CA ALA A 20 -13.41 -14.20 10.46
C ALA A 20 -14.80 -13.92 11.08
N CYS A 21 -15.62 -13.09 10.41
CA CYS A 21 -16.98 -12.78 10.88
C CYS A 21 -17.84 -14.05 11.00
N ALA A 22 -17.78 -14.93 10.00
CA ALA A 22 -18.50 -16.19 10.02
C ALA A 22 -18.03 -17.09 11.18
N GLN A 23 -16.73 -17.13 11.45
CA GLN A 23 -16.16 -17.98 12.51
C GLN A 23 -16.60 -17.55 13.92
N ILE A 24 -16.71 -16.22 14.15
CA ILE A 24 -17.13 -15.69 15.45
C ILE A 24 -18.63 -15.44 15.53
N ASN A 25 -19.38 -15.73 14.46
CA ASN A 25 -20.82 -15.49 14.33
C ASN A 25 -21.18 -14.02 14.57
N ALA A 26 -20.39 -13.10 13.99
CA ALA A 26 -20.64 -11.67 14.03
C ALA A 26 -21.36 -11.20 12.76
N ASP A 27 -22.21 -10.19 12.89
CA ASP A 27 -22.78 -9.43 11.76
C ASP A 27 -21.81 -8.32 11.39
N CYS A 28 -21.19 -8.44 10.22
CA CYS A 28 -20.12 -7.55 9.80
C CYS A 28 -20.43 -6.94 8.42
N GLN A 29 -20.14 -5.66 8.29
CA GLN A 29 -20.26 -4.95 7.04
C GLN A 29 -18.91 -4.34 6.64
N MET A 30 -18.49 -4.53 5.39
CA MET A 30 -17.35 -3.84 4.80
C MET A 30 -17.86 -2.70 3.92
N LEU A 31 -17.63 -1.47 4.35
CA LEU A 31 -17.97 -0.27 3.58
C LEU A 31 -16.85 0.02 2.56
N THR A 32 -17.25 0.21 1.32
CA THR A 32 -16.35 0.51 0.18
C THR A 32 -16.55 1.94 -0.27
N LEU A 33 -15.65 2.43 -1.10
CA LEU A 33 -15.76 3.73 -1.74
C LEU A 33 -16.34 3.61 -3.15
N SER A 34 -16.85 4.71 -3.67
CA SER A 34 -17.29 4.83 -5.06
C SER A 34 -16.11 4.91 -6.05
N GLY A 35 -14.94 5.28 -5.55
CA GLY A 35 -13.66 5.34 -6.26
C GLY A 35 -12.49 5.26 -5.30
N ASP A 36 -11.32 4.86 -5.81
CA ASP A 36 -10.11 4.74 -5.00
C ASP A 36 -9.69 6.10 -4.43
N GLY A 37 -9.39 6.12 -3.14
CA GLY A 37 -8.75 7.26 -2.48
C GLY A 37 -9.65 8.41 -2.08
N ASP A 38 -10.98 8.30 -2.16
CA ASP A 38 -11.90 9.34 -1.66
C ASP A 38 -11.91 9.37 -0.12
N GLN A 39 -11.06 10.20 0.44
CA GLN A 39 -10.91 10.36 1.89
C GLN A 39 -12.16 10.96 2.57
N GLN A 40 -12.95 11.76 1.84
CA GLN A 40 -14.19 12.34 2.39
C GLN A 40 -15.28 11.28 2.50
N GLU A 41 -15.45 10.46 1.47
CA GLU A 41 -16.39 9.32 1.52
C GLU A 41 -15.94 8.31 2.59
N GLN A 42 -14.63 8.07 2.74
CA GLN A 42 -14.10 7.22 3.80
C GLN A 42 -14.43 7.74 5.19
N LEU A 43 -14.26 9.04 5.43
CA LEU A 43 -14.64 9.69 6.70
C LEU A 43 -16.14 9.57 6.96
N GLN A 44 -16.99 9.81 5.97
CA GLN A 44 -18.45 9.65 6.10
C GLN A 44 -18.84 8.22 6.47
N ASN A 45 -18.16 7.22 5.90
CA ASN A 45 -18.35 5.81 6.24
C ASN A 45 -17.99 5.53 7.71
N LEU A 46 -16.90 6.11 8.20
CA LEU A 46 -16.50 6.00 9.61
C LEU A 46 -17.51 6.65 10.54
N GLU A 47 -17.90 7.90 10.28
CA GLU A 47 -18.92 8.65 11.06
C GLU A 47 -20.29 7.94 11.06
N SER A 48 -20.69 7.38 9.92
CA SER A 48 -21.92 6.58 9.81
C SER A 48 -21.87 5.33 10.69
N SER A 49 -20.74 4.65 10.75
CA SER A 49 -20.54 3.47 11.61
C SER A 49 -20.62 3.83 13.10
N ILE A 50 -20.05 4.97 13.49
CA ILE A 50 -20.13 5.49 14.86
C ILE A 50 -21.59 5.80 15.22
N ALA A 51 -22.30 6.50 14.34
CA ALA A 51 -23.71 6.85 14.55
C ALA A 51 -24.65 5.61 14.66
N GLN A 52 -24.29 4.51 14.00
CA GLN A 52 -25.01 3.23 14.10
C GLN A 52 -24.75 2.50 15.43
N GLY A 53 -23.71 2.87 16.18
CA GLY A 53 -23.37 2.25 17.45
C GLY A 53 -22.89 0.81 17.28
N VAL A 54 -22.01 0.56 16.32
CA VAL A 54 -21.43 -0.77 16.09
C VAL A 54 -20.55 -1.20 17.26
N ASP A 55 -20.32 -2.52 17.42
CA ASP A 55 -19.50 -3.05 18.51
C ASP A 55 -17.98 -2.89 18.28
N GLY A 56 -17.55 -2.50 17.11
CA GLY A 56 -16.12 -2.23 16.79
C GLY A 56 -15.92 -1.81 15.35
N ILE A 57 -14.86 -1.07 15.10
CA ILE A 57 -14.52 -0.52 13.79
C ILE A 57 -13.11 -0.91 13.40
N VAL A 58 -12.97 -1.43 12.17
CA VAL A 58 -11.69 -1.51 11.47
C VAL A 58 -11.67 -0.45 10.39
N THR A 59 -10.71 0.45 10.42
CA THR A 59 -10.54 1.49 9.39
C THR A 59 -9.14 1.50 8.81
N THR A 60 -8.89 2.36 7.84
CA THR A 60 -7.56 2.70 7.33
C THR A 60 -7.32 4.19 7.57
N ILE A 61 -6.11 4.61 7.94
CA ILE A 61 -5.76 6.02 8.10
C ILE A 61 -4.88 6.44 6.91
N THR A 62 -5.53 6.92 5.86
CA THR A 62 -4.88 7.34 4.62
C THR A 62 -4.39 8.79 4.65
N ASN A 63 -4.79 9.54 5.68
CA ASN A 63 -4.37 10.91 5.93
C ASN A 63 -4.20 11.10 7.45
N PRO A 64 -3.08 11.67 7.89
CA PRO A 64 -2.72 11.72 9.31
C PRO A 64 -3.59 12.64 10.19
N THR A 65 -4.51 13.40 9.62
CA THR A 65 -5.31 14.39 10.38
C THR A 65 -6.82 14.31 10.18
N ILE A 66 -7.28 13.80 9.03
CA ILE A 66 -8.72 13.83 8.68
C ILE A 66 -9.54 12.92 9.60
N PHE A 67 -8.96 11.80 10.05
CA PHE A 67 -9.70 10.74 10.77
C PHE A 67 -9.63 10.85 12.29
N ASP A 68 -8.73 11.66 12.85
CA ASP A 68 -8.44 11.70 14.29
C ASP A 68 -9.68 12.01 15.13
N ALA A 69 -10.43 13.04 14.74
CA ALA A 69 -11.63 13.43 15.49
C ALA A 69 -12.68 12.32 15.50
N ALA A 70 -12.87 11.61 14.40
CA ALA A 70 -13.82 10.51 14.32
C ALA A 70 -13.34 9.26 15.07
N VAL A 71 -12.04 8.99 15.08
CA VAL A 71 -11.46 7.92 15.92
C VAL A 71 -11.69 8.23 17.39
N ASP A 72 -11.42 9.46 17.82
CA ASP A 72 -11.62 9.90 19.21
C ASP A 72 -13.10 9.84 19.63
N GLU A 73 -14.03 10.23 18.73
CA GLU A 73 -15.47 10.14 18.96
C GLU A 73 -15.91 8.68 19.14
N ALA A 74 -15.44 7.76 18.29
CA ALA A 74 -15.73 6.34 18.41
C ALA A 74 -15.27 5.78 19.77
N LEU A 75 -14.03 6.06 20.16
CA LEU A 75 -13.46 5.61 21.43
C LEU A 75 -14.19 6.20 22.63
N ALA A 76 -14.59 7.49 22.57
CA ALA A 76 -15.39 8.13 23.61
C ALA A 76 -16.80 7.53 23.72
N ALA A 77 -17.36 7.03 22.61
CA ALA A 77 -18.60 6.27 22.59
C ALA A 77 -18.47 4.81 23.07
N GLY A 78 -17.24 4.37 23.40
CA GLY A 78 -16.95 3.00 23.82
C GLY A 78 -16.80 2.00 22.66
N ILE A 79 -16.69 2.48 21.44
CA ILE A 79 -16.49 1.67 20.23
C ILE A 79 -14.98 1.50 19.99
N PRO A 80 -14.41 0.30 20.14
CA PRO A 80 -13.00 0.09 19.86
C PRO A 80 -12.70 0.28 18.36
N VAL A 81 -11.61 1.01 18.08
CA VAL A 81 -11.12 1.27 16.73
C VAL A 81 -9.72 0.69 16.58
N ILE A 82 -9.54 -0.11 15.54
CA ILE A 82 -8.20 -0.54 15.08
C ILE A 82 -8.02 -0.14 13.62
N THR A 83 -6.77 -0.01 13.21
CA THR A 83 -6.44 0.23 11.80
C THR A 83 -5.95 -1.04 11.13
N ALA A 84 -6.19 -1.16 9.84
CA ALA A 84 -5.68 -2.23 9.01
C ALA A 84 -5.13 -1.68 7.70
N ASN A 85 -4.14 -2.34 7.11
CA ASN A 85 -3.48 -1.99 5.86
C ASN A 85 -2.69 -0.67 5.90
N THR A 86 -3.32 0.41 6.32
CA THR A 86 -2.73 1.75 6.39
C THR A 86 -2.99 2.34 7.76
N ASP A 87 -1.92 2.81 8.39
CA ASP A 87 -1.94 3.45 9.70
C ASP A 87 -1.50 4.92 9.61
N ASP A 88 -1.67 5.64 10.71
CA ASP A 88 -1.04 6.94 10.87
C ASP A 88 0.49 6.77 10.77
N PRO A 89 1.20 7.64 10.01
CA PRO A 89 2.65 7.56 9.88
C PRO A 89 3.41 7.70 11.21
N GLU A 90 2.82 8.39 12.20
CA GLU A 90 3.37 8.52 13.56
C GLU A 90 2.89 7.37 14.49
N GLY A 91 2.12 6.43 13.96
CA GLY A 91 1.61 5.28 14.68
C GLY A 91 0.74 5.69 15.88
N ALA A 92 1.07 5.18 17.08
CA ALA A 92 0.33 5.49 18.30
C ALA A 92 0.54 6.93 18.81
N ALA A 93 1.49 7.69 18.26
CA ALA A 93 1.67 9.10 18.60
C ALA A 93 0.74 9.99 17.77
N GLY A 94 0.37 9.55 16.55
CA GLY A 94 -0.48 10.33 15.64
C GLY A 94 -1.97 10.02 15.78
N SER A 95 -2.35 8.81 16.22
CA SER A 95 -3.75 8.41 16.35
C SER A 95 -4.00 7.59 17.61
N ASN A 96 -5.14 7.83 18.27
CA ASN A 96 -5.60 7.10 19.47
C ASN A 96 -6.18 5.70 19.17
N ARG A 97 -6.14 5.23 17.91
CA ARG A 97 -6.57 3.87 17.57
C ARG A 97 -5.85 2.85 18.46
N LEU A 98 -6.50 1.72 18.76
CA LEU A 98 -6.03 0.77 19.78
C LEU A 98 -4.94 -0.17 19.28
N ALA A 99 -4.96 -0.52 17.98
CA ALA A 99 -3.99 -1.43 17.36
C ALA A 99 -3.93 -1.20 15.85
N TYR A 100 -2.87 -1.72 15.22
CA TYR A 100 -2.69 -1.76 13.78
C TYR A 100 -2.41 -3.19 13.30
N VAL A 101 -3.06 -3.58 12.21
CA VAL A 101 -2.84 -4.85 11.52
C VAL A 101 -2.41 -4.56 10.09
N GLY A 102 -1.13 -4.64 9.82
CA GLY A 102 -0.61 -4.33 8.50
C GLY A 102 0.91 -4.42 8.44
N GLN A 103 1.44 -3.88 7.37
CA GLN A 103 2.85 -3.86 7.05
C GLN A 103 3.48 -2.56 7.59
N ASP A 104 4.71 -2.61 8.07
CA ASP A 104 5.52 -1.39 8.19
C ASP A 104 5.81 -0.88 6.78
N LEU A 105 5.13 0.19 6.40
CA LEU A 105 5.10 0.67 5.01
C LEU A 105 6.45 1.23 4.57
N GLU A 106 7.17 1.92 5.46
CA GLU A 106 8.49 2.46 5.12
C GLU A 106 9.52 1.33 5.02
N ALA A 107 9.55 0.42 6.00
CA ALA A 107 10.42 -0.75 5.93
C ALA A 107 10.14 -1.60 4.69
N ALA A 108 8.87 -1.77 4.31
CA ALA A 108 8.51 -2.53 3.12
C ALA A 108 9.03 -1.91 1.81
N GLY A 109 8.95 -0.57 1.66
CA GLY A 109 9.55 0.12 0.52
C GLY A 109 11.08 0.00 0.49
N TYR A 110 11.69 0.08 1.66
CA TYR A 110 13.14 -0.11 1.81
C TYR A 110 13.57 -1.53 1.39
N GLU A 111 12.92 -2.56 1.93
CA GLU A 111 13.23 -3.96 1.65
C GLU A 111 12.93 -4.38 0.20
N LEU A 112 11.85 -3.86 -0.40
CA LEU A 112 11.59 -4.03 -1.83
C LEU A 112 12.79 -3.59 -2.65
N THR A 113 13.32 -2.40 -2.35
CA THR A 113 14.43 -1.81 -3.09
C THR A 113 15.74 -2.53 -2.80
N ALA A 114 15.97 -2.93 -1.54
CA ALA A 114 17.16 -3.69 -1.15
C ALA A 114 17.27 -5.00 -1.94
N ASN A 115 16.18 -5.75 -2.01
CA ASN A 115 16.16 -7.00 -2.77
C ASN A 115 16.30 -6.78 -4.28
N LEU A 116 15.67 -5.74 -4.86
CA LEU A 116 15.82 -5.44 -6.28
C LEU A 116 17.23 -4.97 -6.61
N SER A 117 17.91 -4.30 -5.69
CA SER A 117 19.28 -3.77 -5.90
C SER A 117 20.33 -4.85 -6.16
N GLU A 118 20.07 -6.08 -5.78
CA GLU A 118 20.92 -7.23 -6.11
C GLU A 118 20.98 -7.51 -7.63
N MET A 119 19.99 -7.00 -8.37
CA MET A 119 19.90 -7.10 -9.83
C MET A 119 20.37 -5.83 -10.55
N PHE A 120 20.80 -4.80 -9.83
CA PHE A 120 21.25 -3.56 -10.47
C PHE A 120 22.47 -3.83 -11.36
N PRO A 121 22.48 -3.32 -12.61
CA PRO A 121 23.60 -3.48 -13.51
C PRO A 121 24.83 -2.71 -13.01
N ASP A 122 25.99 -3.03 -13.58
CA ASP A 122 27.18 -2.21 -13.38
C ASP A 122 27.00 -0.79 -13.96
N GLY A 123 27.72 0.19 -13.40
CA GLY A 123 27.71 1.58 -13.86
C GLY A 123 26.70 2.48 -13.11
N ASP A 124 26.20 3.49 -13.80
CA ASP A 124 25.26 4.48 -13.24
C ASP A 124 23.90 3.86 -12.98
N ILE A 125 23.25 4.30 -11.91
CA ILE A 125 21.91 3.86 -11.52
C ILE A 125 20.97 5.06 -11.48
N HIS A 126 19.86 4.94 -12.19
CA HIS A 126 18.77 5.93 -12.13
C HIS A 126 17.44 5.22 -11.89
N VAL A 127 16.85 5.47 -10.72
CA VAL A 127 15.60 4.83 -10.28
C VAL A 127 14.44 5.81 -10.36
N LEU A 128 13.37 5.40 -11.03
CA LEU A 128 12.08 6.08 -10.97
C LEU A 128 11.21 5.44 -9.88
N ILE A 129 10.70 6.25 -8.96
CA ILE A 129 9.78 5.83 -7.90
C ILE A 129 8.38 6.33 -8.24
N GLY A 130 7.46 5.40 -8.46
CA GLY A 130 6.04 5.70 -8.66
C GLY A 130 5.31 5.75 -7.32
N VAL A 131 4.87 6.93 -6.91
CA VAL A 131 3.99 7.12 -5.75
C VAL A 131 2.58 7.31 -6.27
N ALA A 132 1.71 6.34 -5.99
CA ALA A 132 0.39 6.27 -6.61
C ALA A 132 -0.45 7.55 -6.40
N ASP A 133 -0.47 8.06 -5.16
CA ASP A 133 -1.09 9.33 -4.77
C ASP A 133 -0.29 9.96 -3.64
N MET A 134 0.24 11.17 -3.87
CA MET A 134 1.06 11.92 -2.91
C MET A 134 0.28 12.41 -1.68
N ASN A 135 -1.06 12.36 -1.70
CA ASN A 135 -1.91 12.76 -0.59
C ASN A 135 -2.29 11.59 0.33
N GLN A 136 -1.92 10.36 -0.02
CA GLN A 136 -2.22 9.18 0.77
C GLN A 136 -0.99 8.68 1.52
N SER A 137 -1.12 8.53 2.85
CA SER A 137 -0.02 8.17 3.75
C SER A 137 0.66 6.85 3.36
N TRP A 138 -0.11 5.83 2.95
CA TRP A 138 0.46 4.55 2.54
C TRP A 138 1.39 4.67 1.33
N ALA A 139 1.02 5.51 0.35
CA ALA A 139 1.77 5.63 -0.88
C ALA A 139 3.09 6.40 -0.67
N TYR A 140 3.03 7.57 -0.03
CA TYR A 140 4.25 8.33 0.19
C TYR A 140 5.17 7.67 1.22
N THR A 141 4.66 6.95 2.22
CA THR A 141 5.48 6.26 3.23
C THR A 141 6.28 5.12 2.60
N ARG A 142 5.68 4.29 1.73
CA ARG A 142 6.44 3.30 0.94
C ARG A 142 7.45 3.96 0.02
N GLY A 143 7.04 5.02 -0.70
CA GLY A 143 7.94 5.79 -1.55
C GLY A 143 9.10 6.45 -0.80
N ASN A 144 8.92 6.79 0.50
CA ASN A 144 9.99 7.27 1.37
C ASN A 144 10.96 6.14 1.73
N GLY A 145 10.46 4.94 1.99
CA GLY A 145 11.29 3.75 2.23
C GLY A 145 12.18 3.43 1.04
N ILE A 146 11.62 3.45 -0.19
CA ILE A 146 12.40 3.27 -1.43
C ILE A 146 13.49 4.35 -1.53
N ALA A 147 13.13 5.61 -1.34
CA ALA A 147 14.07 6.72 -1.43
C ALA A 147 15.18 6.63 -0.37
N ARG A 148 14.84 6.25 0.86
CA ARG A 148 15.81 6.05 1.95
C ARG A 148 16.84 4.99 1.56
N PHE A 149 16.39 3.85 1.02
CA PHE A 149 17.33 2.84 0.51
C PHE A 149 18.26 3.43 -0.55
N MET A 150 17.73 4.20 -1.50
CA MET A 150 18.54 4.79 -2.57
C MET A 150 19.60 5.75 -2.03
N GLU A 151 19.31 6.51 -0.97
CA GLU A 151 20.31 7.36 -0.29
C GLU A 151 21.38 6.52 0.40
N ASP A 152 21.00 5.45 1.11
CA ASP A 152 21.94 4.54 1.77
C ASP A 152 22.81 3.80 0.72
N TYR A 153 22.20 3.35 -0.38
CA TYR A 153 22.91 2.71 -1.48
C TYR A 153 23.90 3.65 -2.15
N LYS A 154 23.52 4.89 -2.38
CA LYS A 154 24.41 5.94 -2.91
C LYS A 154 25.59 6.20 -1.98
N ALA A 155 25.34 6.29 -0.67
CA ALA A 155 26.40 6.50 0.33
C ALA A 155 27.38 5.31 0.38
N ALA A 156 26.87 4.08 0.20
CA ALA A 156 27.67 2.86 0.17
C ALA A 156 28.47 2.67 -1.15
N ASN A 157 28.10 3.36 -2.24
CA ASN A 157 28.69 3.24 -3.56
C ASN A 157 29.16 4.61 -4.10
N PRO A 158 30.13 5.28 -3.45
CA PRO A 158 30.53 6.66 -3.77
C PRO A 158 31.16 6.82 -5.17
N ASP A 159 31.64 5.73 -5.75
CA ASP A 159 32.24 5.72 -7.09
C ASP A 159 31.20 5.54 -8.22
N ARG A 160 29.91 5.35 -7.87
CA ARG A 160 28.80 5.21 -8.81
C ARG A 160 27.94 6.48 -8.81
N ASN A 161 27.46 6.88 -9.98
CA ASN A 161 26.43 7.91 -10.06
C ASN A 161 25.06 7.27 -9.80
N VAL A 162 24.56 7.42 -8.57
CA VAL A 162 23.27 6.90 -8.13
C VAL A 162 22.28 8.06 -7.95
N THR A 163 21.18 8.00 -8.69
CA THR A 163 20.14 9.02 -8.70
C THR A 163 18.76 8.38 -8.65
N TYR A 164 17.78 9.12 -8.14
CA TYR A 164 16.38 8.70 -8.20
C TYR A 164 15.45 9.90 -8.31
N GLU A 165 14.23 9.67 -8.79
CA GLU A 165 13.18 10.67 -8.87
C GLU A 165 11.85 10.05 -8.43
N LYS A 166 11.02 10.83 -7.70
CA LYS A 166 9.65 10.44 -7.34
C LYS A 166 8.67 11.15 -8.25
N ILE A 167 7.71 10.40 -8.79
CA ILE A 167 6.57 10.96 -9.51
C ILE A 167 5.26 10.47 -8.89
N GLU A 168 4.21 11.26 -8.99
CA GLU A 168 2.87 10.75 -8.78
C GLU A 168 2.48 9.89 -9.96
N SER A 169 2.37 8.57 -9.73
CA SER A 169 2.20 7.60 -10.82
C SER A 169 0.75 7.36 -11.21
N GLY A 170 -0.20 7.46 -10.28
CA GLY A 170 -1.62 7.20 -10.50
C GLY A 170 -2.10 5.89 -9.86
N LEU A 171 -3.42 5.68 -9.89
CA LEU A 171 -4.12 4.57 -9.26
C LEU A 171 -4.75 3.59 -10.28
N ASP A 172 -4.28 3.61 -11.53
CA ASP A 172 -4.70 2.67 -12.57
C ASP A 172 -3.55 2.32 -13.53
N LEU A 173 -3.60 1.10 -14.09
CA LEU A 173 -2.53 0.54 -14.94
C LEU A 173 -2.22 1.40 -16.16
N SER A 174 -3.23 2.03 -16.76
CA SER A 174 -3.08 2.82 -17.98
C SER A 174 -2.37 4.14 -17.68
N THR A 175 -2.79 4.84 -16.64
CA THR A 175 -2.18 6.09 -16.19
C THR A 175 -0.72 5.88 -15.80
N VAL A 176 -0.43 4.84 -15.00
CA VAL A 176 0.94 4.49 -14.62
C VAL A 176 1.77 4.15 -15.84
N GLY A 177 1.27 3.29 -16.74
CA GLY A 177 1.97 2.95 -17.97
C GLY A 177 2.31 4.17 -18.83
N ASN A 178 1.36 5.09 -19.00
CA ASN A 178 1.57 6.31 -19.79
C ASN A 178 2.61 7.25 -19.15
N ARG A 179 2.55 7.45 -17.84
CA ARG A 179 3.51 8.30 -17.09
C ARG A 179 4.91 7.71 -17.11
N VAL A 180 5.04 6.40 -16.88
CA VAL A 180 6.33 5.70 -16.95
C VAL A 180 6.89 5.74 -18.37
N ALA A 181 6.08 5.49 -19.40
CA ALA A 181 6.52 5.57 -20.79
C ALA A 181 7.08 6.96 -21.13
N ALA A 182 6.36 8.02 -20.77
CA ALA A 182 6.80 9.40 -21.01
C ALA A 182 8.11 9.71 -20.28
N TYR A 183 8.23 9.23 -19.03
CA TYR A 183 9.44 9.43 -18.24
C TYR A 183 10.64 8.72 -18.84
N VAL A 184 10.51 7.43 -19.17
CA VAL A 184 11.58 6.62 -19.76
C VAL A 184 12.04 7.15 -21.11
N GLN A 185 11.12 7.67 -21.95
CA GLN A 185 11.48 8.31 -23.20
C GLN A 185 12.32 9.58 -23.00
N ALA A 186 12.01 10.35 -21.95
CA ALA A 186 12.78 11.56 -21.60
C ALA A 186 14.10 11.23 -20.87
N ASN A 187 14.17 10.08 -20.20
CA ASN A 187 15.29 9.62 -19.38
C ASN A 187 15.72 8.20 -19.79
N PRO A 188 16.36 8.02 -20.95
CA PRO A 188 16.70 6.69 -21.49
C PRO A 188 17.74 5.93 -20.66
N ASN A 189 18.33 6.57 -19.64
CA ASN A 189 19.22 5.97 -18.66
C ASN A 189 18.47 5.40 -17.44
N THR A 190 17.13 5.36 -17.46
CA THR A 190 16.34 4.75 -16.37
C THR A 190 16.72 3.27 -16.20
N THR A 191 17.20 2.92 -15.02
CA THR A 191 17.64 1.55 -14.68
C THR A 191 16.48 0.72 -14.10
N ALA A 192 15.64 1.36 -13.27
CA ALA A 192 14.55 0.67 -12.61
C ALA A 192 13.34 1.59 -12.38
N TYR A 193 12.17 1.00 -12.31
CA TYR A 193 10.94 1.60 -11.80
C TYR A 193 10.42 0.78 -10.62
N LEU A 194 10.20 1.43 -9.49
CA LEU A 194 9.58 0.83 -8.32
C LEU A 194 8.24 1.50 -8.05
N ASP A 195 7.19 0.70 -7.99
CA ASP A 195 5.84 1.15 -7.65
C ASP A 195 5.52 0.90 -6.18
N VAL A 196 4.64 1.69 -5.60
CA VAL A 196 4.18 1.52 -4.22
C VAL A 196 2.96 0.60 -4.09
N GLY A 197 2.44 0.09 -5.19
CA GLY A 197 1.34 -0.87 -5.30
C GLY A 197 1.62 -1.91 -6.39
N PHE A 198 0.58 -2.37 -7.09
CA PHE A 198 0.67 -3.39 -8.15
C PHE A 198 0.64 -2.81 -9.58
N TRP A 199 0.75 -1.50 -9.70
CA TRP A 199 0.65 -0.83 -11.01
C TRP A 199 1.94 -0.90 -11.83
N GLU A 200 3.03 -1.48 -11.30
CA GLU A 200 4.21 -1.85 -12.08
C GLU A 200 3.86 -2.77 -13.27
N ALA A 201 2.74 -3.50 -13.20
CA ALA A 201 2.24 -4.26 -14.34
C ALA A 201 1.87 -3.35 -15.52
N GLY A 202 1.33 -2.15 -15.27
CA GLY A 202 1.09 -1.13 -16.30
C GLY A 202 2.40 -0.57 -16.88
N ALA A 203 3.40 -0.34 -16.02
CA ALA A 203 4.74 0.06 -16.44
C ALA A 203 5.41 -1.02 -17.30
N ALA A 204 5.26 -2.30 -16.96
CA ALA A 204 5.77 -3.44 -17.74
C ALA A 204 5.21 -3.45 -19.17
N ALA A 205 3.89 -3.25 -19.32
CA ALA A 205 3.30 -3.12 -20.64
C ALA A 205 3.84 -1.92 -21.42
N ALA A 206 4.08 -0.80 -20.74
CA ALA A 206 4.59 0.43 -21.33
C ALA A 206 6.04 0.29 -21.82
N VAL A 207 6.96 -0.23 -21.01
CA VAL A 207 8.37 -0.42 -21.41
C VAL A 207 8.50 -1.43 -22.53
N ARG A 208 7.68 -2.49 -22.53
CA ARG A 208 7.59 -3.45 -23.64
C ARG A 208 7.18 -2.76 -24.95
N ASN A 209 6.18 -1.88 -24.91
CA ASN A 209 5.72 -1.15 -26.09
C ASN A 209 6.75 -0.14 -26.61
N LEU A 210 7.66 0.34 -25.76
CA LEU A 210 8.81 1.15 -26.15
C LEU A 210 9.95 0.33 -26.76
N GLY A 211 9.86 -1.00 -26.74
CA GLY A 211 10.83 -1.91 -27.35
C GLY A 211 11.92 -2.41 -26.41
N TYR A 212 11.81 -2.14 -25.10
CA TYR A 212 12.71 -2.72 -24.10
C TYR A 212 12.43 -4.22 -23.93
N GLY A 213 13.46 -5.01 -23.81
CA GLY A 213 13.39 -6.42 -23.47
C GLY A 213 13.17 -6.68 -21.98
N PRO A 214 12.83 -7.94 -21.59
CA PRO A 214 12.69 -8.33 -20.20
C PRO A 214 13.95 -8.02 -19.39
N GLY A 215 13.79 -7.30 -18.27
CA GLY A 215 14.89 -6.96 -17.36
C GLY A 215 15.84 -5.86 -17.86
N GLU A 216 15.64 -5.25 -19.03
CA GLU A 216 16.43 -4.08 -19.45
C GLU A 216 16.10 -2.85 -18.61
N ILE A 217 14.86 -2.72 -18.14
CA ILE A 217 14.46 -1.85 -17.04
C ILE A 217 13.89 -2.76 -15.97
N LEU A 218 14.43 -2.72 -14.77
CA LEU A 218 13.96 -3.53 -13.66
C LEU A 218 12.67 -2.94 -13.09
N LEU A 219 11.65 -3.78 -12.93
CA LEU A 219 10.35 -3.37 -12.40
C LEU A 219 10.02 -4.15 -11.14
N ALA A 220 9.59 -3.46 -10.10
CA ALA A 220 9.16 -4.07 -8.86
C ALA A 220 8.03 -3.28 -8.20
N GLY A 221 7.23 -3.97 -7.38
CA GLY A 221 6.12 -3.35 -6.67
C GLY A 221 5.56 -4.26 -5.58
N PHE A 222 4.26 -4.19 -5.39
CA PHE A 222 3.55 -4.88 -4.33
C PHE A 222 2.40 -5.70 -4.88
N ASP A 223 1.93 -6.63 -4.07
CA ASP A 223 0.73 -7.43 -4.24
C ASP A 223 0.84 -8.63 -5.20
N LEU A 224 0.26 -9.73 -4.76
CA LEU A 224 0.18 -10.97 -5.50
C LEU A 224 -1.14 -11.02 -6.30
N VAL A 225 -1.20 -10.26 -7.38
CA VAL A 225 -2.37 -10.18 -8.27
C VAL A 225 -2.05 -10.71 -9.66
N ASP A 226 -3.06 -11.22 -10.37
CA ASP A 226 -2.88 -11.91 -11.63
C ASP A 226 -2.12 -11.07 -12.67
N VAL A 227 -2.40 -9.78 -12.77
CA VAL A 227 -1.74 -8.89 -13.75
C VAL A 227 -0.23 -8.73 -13.48
N VAL A 228 0.19 -8.82 -12.21
CA VAL A 228 1.61 -8.80 -11.83
C VAL A 228 2.26 -10.13 -12.21
N PHE A 229 1.62 -11.26 -11.87
CA PHE A 229 2.13 -12.58 -12.23
C PHE A 229 2.29 -12.77 -13.74
N GLU A 230 1.33 -12.26 -14.54
CA GLU A 230 1.45 -12.29 -15.99
C GLU A 230 2.69 -11.55 -16.51
N GLU A 231 3.06 -10.42 -15.91
CA GLU A 231 4.26 -9.68 -16.33
C GLU A 231 5.54 -10.28 -15.72
N MET A 232 5.46 -10.96 -14.57
CA MET A 232 6.57 -11.77 -14.04
C MET A 232 6.86 -12.96 -14.94
N ASP A 233 5.83 -13.69 -15.40
CA ASP A 233 5.99 -14.82 -16.33
C ASP A 233 6.64 -14.39 -17.66
N LYS A 234 6.39 -13.16 -18.09
CA LYS A 234 7.03 -12.56 -19.28
C LYS A 234 8.44 -12.01 -18.99
N GLY A 235 8.86 -11.98 -17.73
CA GLY A 235 10.17 -11.49 -17.27
C GLY A 235 10.28 -9.96 -17.18
N TYR A 236 9.18 -9.22 -17.26
CA TYR A 236 9.20 -7.75 -17.18
C TYR A 236 9.09 -7.24 -15.74
N VAL A 237 8.43 -7.93 -14.83
CA VAL A 237 8.44 -7.63 -13.39
C VAL A 237 9.37 -8.64 -12.71
N GLN A 238 10.34 -8.15 -11.94
CA GLN A 238 11.35 -8.96 -11.29
C GLN A 238 10.99 -9.35 -9.87
N LEU A 239 10.26 -8.47 -9.16
CA LEU A 239 9.97 -8.65 -7.75
C LEU A 239 8.63 -8.03 -7.39
N THR A 240 7.86 -8.70 -6.54
CA THR A 240 6.68 -8.14 -5.87
C THR A 240 6.66 -8.57 -4.40
N VAL A 241 6.13 -7.72 -3.52
CA VAL A 241 6.01 -7.96 -2.09
C VAL A 241 4.58 -8.31 -1.71
N ASP A 242 4.38 -9.46 -1.06
CA ASP A 242 3.09 -9.85 -0.50
C ASP A 242 2.82 -9.11 0.82
N GLN A 243 1.69 -8.43 0.89
CA GLN A 243 1.21 -7.75 2.09
C GLN A 243 0.35 -8.64 2.99
N GLN A 244 0.11 -9.89 2.63
CA GLN A 244 -0.78 -10.81 3.35
C GLN A 244 -2.22 -10.28 3.51
N PRO A 245 -2.90 -9.81 2.43
CA PRO A 245 -4.17 -9.09 2.53
C PRO A 245 -5.28 -9.91 3.21
N TYR A 246 -5.33 -11.21 2.99
CA TYR A 246 -6.28 -12.08 3.69
C TYR A 246 -6.17 -11.96 5.22
N TYR A 247 -4.93 -11.99 5.74
CA TYR A 247 -4.70 -11.87 7.18
C TYR A 247 -4.98 -10.48 7.70
N GLN A 248 -4.82 -9.43 6.92
CA GLN A 248 -5.21 -8.08 7.34
C GLN A 248 -6.71 -8.00 7.64
N GLY A 249 -7.55 -8.56 6.77
CA GLY A 249 -8.98 -8.65 7.02
C GLY A 249 -9.35 -9.59 8.17
N TYR A 250 -8.76 -10.78 8.18
CA TYR A 250 -9.07 -11.81 9.16
C TYR A 250 -8.65 -11.43 10.59
N MET A 251 -7.40 -11.02 10.77
CA MET A 251 -6.85 -10.72 12.10
C MET A 251 -7.47 -9.47 12.72
N SER A 252 -7.83 -8.46 11.90
CA SER A 252 -8.48 -7.26 12.40
C SER A 252 -9.81 -7.55 13.07
N VAL A 253 -10.65 -8.40 12.50
CA VAL A 253 -11.92 -8.83 13.10
C VAL A 253 -11.66 -9.61 14.39
N HIS A 254 -10.70 -10.53 14.38
CA HIS A 254 -10.36 -11.31 15.57
C HIS A 254 -9.85 -10.45 16.72
N GLN A 255 -9.03 -9.44 16.44
CA GLN A 255 -8.57 -8.49 17.48
C GLN A 255 -9.73 -7.76 18.12
N LEU A 256 -10.65 -7.18 17.33
CA LEU A 256 -11.85 -6.53 17.85
C LEU A 256 -12.71 -7.49 18.69
N TYR A 257 -12.89 -8.71 18.22
CA TYR A 257 -13.63 -9.73 18.97
C TYR A 257 -12.98 -10.04 20.33
N LEU A 258 -11.65 -10.19 20.38
CA LEU A 258 -10.92 -10.44 21.61
C LEU A 258 -10.98 -9.23 22.56
N MET A 259 -10.87 -8.00 22.04
CA MET A 259 -11.04 -6.78 22.82
C MET A 259 -12.42 -6.71 23.47
N ASN A 260 -13.48 -6.98 22.72
CA ASN A 260 -14.85 -6.94 23.23
C ASN A 260 -15.13 -8.07 24.23
N LYS A 261 -14.59 -9.26 23.99
CA LYS A 261 -14.89 -10.44 24.83
C LYS A 261 -14.08 -10.51 26.11
N TYR A 262 -12.81 -10.08 26.07
CA TYR A 262 -11.85 -10.27 27.15
C TYR A 262 -11.25 -8.96 27.67
N GLY A 263 -11.57 -7.84 27.04
CA GLY A 263 -11.00 -6.53 27.33
C GLY A 263 -9.64 -6.31 26.62
N LEU A 264 -9.15 -5.06 26.68
CA LEU A 264 -7.91 -4.63 26.01
C LEU A 264 -6.66 -5.37 26.49
N SER A 265 -6.68 -5.91 27.70
CA SER A 265 -5.55 -6.66 28.26
C SER A 265 -5.35 -8.06 27.64
N ALA A 266 -6.21 -8.45 26.72
CA ALA A 266 -6.11 -9.74 26.00
C ALA A 266 -5.22 -9.69 24.75
N LEU A 267 -4.59 -8.53 24.46
CA LEU A 267 -3.75 -8.32 23.27
C LEU A 267 -2.26 -8.34 23.61
#